data_e1affc30e5f250b544844b09a70d3d2d
#
_entry.id   e1affc30e5f250b544844b09a70d3d2d
#
_cell.length_a   1.000
_cell.length_b   1.000
_cell.length_c   1.000
_cell.angle_alpha   90.00
_cell.angle_beta   90.00
_cell.angle_gamma   90.00
#
_symmetry.space_group_name_H-M   'P 1'
#
loop_
_entity.id
_entity.type
_entity.pdbx_description
1 polymer ?
#
loop_
_entity_poly.entity_id
_entity_poly.type
_entity_poly.pdbx_seq_one_letter_code
_entity_poly.pdbx_strand_id
1 'polypeptide(L)'
;MIDAGVITVDLLLAPESRPGDLRVRRASLLNERTLNLMDRLARSLGSCREVVPLVFSLCPCAHLVTLDAAERAAAGLAEDERRTVDGCLAERALMLEALLENIRVLALDASKLVCVPVQADSLAAYAKARAGFSGVIRTLQGFNLVTGQVDEDALLEAHRLIDRLTADCEGLLASLVFGISPEAFLEMTEPVQYAAWYGTNASTVASALAYRYHALPAAFGALDCPPVPQPHELDFPDFADEMYHRLR
;
A
#
# COMPACT_ATOMS: atom_id res chain seq x y z
N MET A 1 22.56 -2.28 6.82
CA MET A 1 21.42 -1.59 6.16
C MET A 1 21.39 -2.11 4.73
N ILE A 2 20.28 -2.73 4.32
CA ILE A 2 20.15 -3.20 2.92
C ILE A 2 19.76 -1.97 2.11
N ASP A 3 20.57 -1.63 1.11
CA ASP A 3 20.22 -0.57 0.17
C ASP A 3 19.02 -1.04 -0.65
N ALA A 4 17.91 -0.31 -0.53
CA ALA A 4 16.68 -0.60 -1.28
C ALA A 4 16.85 -0.39 -2.80
N GLY A 5 18.00 0.15 -3.21
CA GLY A 5 18.27 0.57 -4.57
C GLY A 5 17.46 1.79 -5.00
N VAL A 6 17.80 2.32 -6.15
CA VAL A 6 17.19 3.52 -6.72
C VAL A 6 16.51 3.17 -8.03
N ILE A 7 15.36 3.78 -8.28
CA ILE A 7 14.74 3.83 -9.60
C ILE A 7 14.87 5.28 -10.08
N THR A 8 15.64 5.47 -11.14
CA THR A 8 15.83 6.78 -11.76
C THR A 8 14.99 6.86 -13.02
N VAL A 9 14.19 7.91 -13.12
CA VAL A 9 13.39 8.21 -14.33
C VAL A 9 13.95 9.50 -14.94
N ASP A 10 14.56 9.38 -16.11
CA ASP A 10 15.08 10.52 -16.86
C ASP A 10 14.07 10.90 -17.94
N LEU A 11 13.65 12.16 -17.94
CA LEU A 11 12.74 12.71 -18.92
C LEU A 11 13.49 13.73 -19.79
N LEU A 12 13.64 13.44 -21.07
CA LEU A 12 14.13 14.41 -22.05
C LEU A 12 12.93 15.17 -22.62
N LEU A 13 12.87 16.45 -22.34
CA LEU A 13 11.82 17.33 -22.87
C LEU A 13 12.11 17.72 -24.32
N ALA A 14 11.06 17.93 -25.11
CA ALA A 14 11.18 18.48 -26.44
C ALA A 14 11.67 19.94 -26.37
N PRO A 15 12.51 20.40 -27.35
CA PRO A 15 13.06 21.77 -27.32
C PRO A 15 11.98 22.86 -27.32
N GLU A 16 10.82 22.57 -27.88
CA GLU A 16 9.65 23.47 -27.95
C GLU A 16 8.81 23.49 -26.68
N SER A 17 9.17 22.69 -25.68
CA SER A 17 8.45 22.64 -24.41
C SER A 17 8.46 24.01 -23.71
N ARG A 18 7.28 24.44 -23.22
CA ARG A 18 7.09 25.70 -22.50
C ARG A 18 6.55 25.39 -21.10
N PRO A 19 6.72 26.30 -20.14
CA PRO A 19 6.03 26.18 -18.87
C PRO A 19 4.52 26.06 -19.09
N GLY A 20 3.91 24.95 -18.63
CA GLY A 20 2.49 24.62 -18.84
C GLY A 20 2.17 23.75 -20.07
N ASP A 21 3.12 23.55 -21.01
CA ASP A 21 3.00 22.62 -22.15
C ASP A 21 4.31 21.82 -22.29
N LEU A 22 4.56 20.96 -21.29
CA LEU A 22 5.76 20.12 -21.28
C LEU A 22 5.52 18.88 -22.14
N ARG A 23 6.36 18.69 -23.16
CA ARG A 23 6.32 17.51 -24.04
C ARG A 23 7.54 16.66 -23.81
N VAL A 24 7.30 15.42 -23.39
CA VAL A 24 8.36 14.44 -23.19
C VAL A 24 8.72 13.83 -24.53
N ARG A 25 9.96 14.02 -24.98
CA ARG A 25 10.50 13.41 -26.20
C ARG A 25 11.00 11.99 -25.95
N ARG A 26 11.56 11.76 -24.78
CA ARG A 26 12.11 10.47 -24.37
C ARG A 26 11.97 10.31 -22.85
N ALA A 27 11.56 9.14 -22.43
CA ALA A 27 11.68 8.69 -21.06
C ALA A 27 12.64 7.50 -21.00
N SER A 28 13.53 7.47 -20.04
CA SER A 28 14.36 6.31 -19.73
C SER A 28 14.24 5.95 -18.26
N LEU A 29 14.23 4.67 -17.98
CA LEU A 29 14.13 4.12 -16.63
C LEU A 29 15.40 3.31 -16.34
N LEU A 30 16.10 3.71 -15.28
CA LEU A 30 17.19 2.92 -14.71
C LEU A 30 16.72 2.34 -13.37
N ASN A 31 16.72 1.02 -13.25
CA ASN A 31 16.36 0.31 -12.04
C ASN A 31 17.61 -0.33 -11.43
N GLU A 32 18.11 0.26 -10.36
CA GLU A 32 19.29 -0.22 -9.63
C GLU A 32 18.91 -1.09 -8.43
N ARG A 33 17.63 -1.47 -8.29
CA ARG A 33 17.20 -2.38 -7.22
C ARG A 33 17.86 -3.75 -7.38
N THR A 34 18.31 -4.29 -6.28
CA THR A 34 18.95 -5.62 -6.26
C THR A 34 17.93 -6.69 -6.62
N LEU A 35 17.99 -7.19 -7.84
CA LEU A 35 17.21 -8.35 -8.28
C LEU A 35 17.68 -9.59 -7.52
N ASN A 36 16.77 -10.51 -7.24
CA ASN A 36 17.03 -11.77 -6.52
C ASN A 36 17.46 -11.60 -5.04
N LEU A 37 17.13 -10.49 -4.41
CA LEU A 37 17.42 -10.25 -2.99
C LEU A 37 16.81 -11.35 -2.12
N MET A 38 15.54 -11.73 -2.37
CA MET A 38 14.83 -12.77 -1.61
C MET A 38 15.49 -14.14 -1.74
N ASP A 39 15.90 -14.53 -2.95
CA ASP A 39 16.61 -15.79 -3.18
C ASP A 39 17.95 -15.86 -2.42
N ARG A 40 18.69 -14.76 -2.43
CA ARG A 40 19.95 -14.66 -1.68
C ARG A 40 19.75 -14.71 -0.17
N LEU A 41 18.73 -14.01 0.34
CA LEU A 41 18.41 -13.97 1.76
C LEU A 41 17.84 -15.31 2.25
N ALA A 42 16.96 -15.95 1.50
CA ALA A 42 16.42 -17.27 1.81
C ALA A 42 17.52 -18.32 1.91
N ARG A 43 18.51 -18.29 1.00
CA ARG A 43 19.68 -19.19 1.07
C ARG A 43 20.60 -18.90 2.25
N SER A 44 20.65 -17.64 2.72
CA SER A 44 21.55 -17.24 3.81
C SER A 44 20.93 -17.49 5.19
N LEU A 45 19.62 -17.26 5.35
CA LEU A 45 18.94 -17.25 6.65
C LEU A 45 17.99 -18.44 6.88
N GLY A 46 17.85 -19.32 5.92
CA GLY A 46 17.12 -20.60 6.04
C GLY A 46 15.62 -20.51 5.89
N SER A 47 14.93 -19.47 6.41
CA SER A 47 13.47 -19.34 6.35
C SER A 47 13.04 -18.06 5.63
N CYS A 48 12.34 -18.21 4.50
CA CYS A 48 11.76 -17.07 3.81
C CYS A 48 10.77 -16.30 4.70
N ARG A 49 10.04 -17.01 5.56
CA ARG A 49 9.03 -16.44 6.47
C ARG A 49 9.62 -15.47 7.50
N GLU A 50 10.82 -15.75 8.00
CA GLU A 50 11.55 -14.86 8.90
C GLU A 50 12.15 -13.66 8.18
N VAL A 51 12.53 -13.85 6.92
CA VAL A 51 13.25 -12.85 6.12
C VAL A 51 12.30 -11.82 5.50
N VAL A 52 11.11 -12.23 5.09
CA VAL A 52 10.13 -11.39 4.39
C VAL A 52 9.86 -10.07 5.11
N PRO A 53 9.52 -10.02 6.40
CA PRO A 53 9.25 -8.75 7.09
C PRO A 53 10.48 -7.86 7.26
N LEU A 54 11.68 -8.44 7.23
CA LEU A 54 12.93 -7.68 7.33
C LEU A 54 13.25 -6.94 6.03
N VAL A 55 12.89 -7.55 4.91
CA VAL A 55 13.17 -7.01 3.56
C VAL A 55 12.06 -6.10 3.08
N PHE A 56 10.81 -6.51 3.28
CA PHE A 56 9.62 -5.78 2.83
C PHE A 56 8.96 -5.03 3.98
N SER A 57 9.68 -4.08 4.56
CA SER A 57 9.24 -3.35 5.74
C SER A 57 7.97 -2.50 5.55
N LEU A 58 7.61 -2.15 4.30
CA LEU A 58 6.39 -1.39 3.99
C LEU A 58 5.17 -2.29 3.81
N CYS A 59 5.34 -3.47 3.20
CA CYS A 59 4.28 -4.42 2.86
C CYS A 59 4.58 -5.87 3.29
N PRO A 60 5.02 -6.10 4.55
CA PRO A 60 5.40 -7.41 5.02
C PRO A 60 4.25 -8.41 5.04
N CYS A 61 3.03 -7.95 5.33
CA CYS A 61 1.84 -8.77 5.39
C CYS A 61 1.47 -9.30 3.99
N ALA A 62 1.45 -8.44 2.98
CA ALA A 62 1.16 -8.84 1.61
C ALA A 62 2.13 -9.92 1.12
N HIS A 63 3.42 -9.77 1.41
CA HIS A 63 4.42 -10.77 1.04
C HIS A 63 4.31 -12.07 1.83
N LEU A 64 3.98 -12.02 3.12
CA LEU A 64 3.73 -13.23 3.92
C LEU A 64 2.53 -14.01 3.42
N VAL A 65 1.42 -13.33 3.15
CA VAL A 65 0.19 -13.97 2.63
C VAL A 65 0.44 -14.58 1.24
N THR A 66 1.22 -13.91 0.39
CA THR A 66 1.61 -14.45 -0.92
C THR A 66 2.52 -15.67 -0.78
N LEU A 67 3.49 -15.64 0.14
CA LEU A 67 4.35 -16.77 0.44
C LEU A 67 3.54 -17.98 0.92
N ASP A 68 2.59 -17.75 1.83
CA ASP A 68 1.69 -18.79 2.33
C ASP A 68 0.87 -19.44 1.20
N ALA A 69 0.34 -18.62 0.30
CA ALA A 69 -0.41 -19.11 -0.84
C ALA A 69 0.47 -19.96 -1.77
N ALA A 70 1.72 -19.55 -1.99
CA ALA A 70 2.68 -20.30 -2.79
C ALA A 70 3.10 -21.62 -2.14
N GLU A 71 3.38 -21.62 -0.83
CA GLU A 71 3.72 -22.84 -0.07
C GLU A 71 2.56 -23.86 -0.07
N ARG A 72 1.32 -23.40 0.12
CA ARG A 72 0.12 -24.26 0.02
C ARG A 72 -0.05 -24.83 -1.36
N ALA A 73 0.08 -24.01 -2.41
CA ALA A 73 -0.01 -24.48 -3.79
C ALA A 73 1.06 -25.55 -4.09
N ALA A 74 2.29 -25.33 -3.63
CA ALA A 74 3.38 -26.31 -3.78
C ALA A 74 3.11 -27.61 -3.01
N ALA A 75 2.41 -27.55 -1.88
CA ALA A 75 1.98 -28.72 -1.11
C ALA A 75 0.75 -29.43 -1.68
N GLY A 76 0.14 -28.92 -2.75
CA GLY A 76 -1.06 -29.51 -3.37
C GLY A 76 -2.33 -29.33 -2.55
N LEU A 77 -2.36 -28.39 -1.61
CA LEU A 77 -3.52 -28.12 -0.76
C LEU A 77 -4.58 -27.33 -1.56
N ALA A 78 -5.84 -27.81 -1.49
CA ALA A 78 -6.94 -27.23 -2.26
C ALA A 78 -7.29 -25.81 -1.82
N GLU A 79 -7.87 -25.04 -2.75
CA GLU A 79 -8.22 -23.63 -2.55
C GLU A 79 -9.33 -23.41 -1.51
N ASP A 80 -10.26 -24.37 -1.39
CA ASP A 80 -11.38 -24.31 -0.45
C ASP A 80 -10.97 -24.43 1.03
N GLU A 81 -9.81 -25.00 1.31
CA GLU A 81 -9.23 -25.02 2.67
C GLU A 81 -8.69 -23.65 3.10
N ARG A 82 -8.70 -22.66 2.20
CA ARG A 82 -8.28 -21.27 2.45
C ARG A 82 -9.29 -20.46 3.26
N ARG A 83 -10.54 -20.92 3.39
CA ARG A 83 -11.60 -20.23 4.15
C ARG A 83 -11.63 -20.63 5.63
N THR A 84 -10.47 -20.94 6.19
CA THR A 84 -10.33 -21.09 7.63
C THR A 84 -10.31 -19.72 8.31
N VAL A 85 -10.45 -19.70 9.62
CA VAL A 85 -10.40 -18.51 10.48
C VAL A 85 -9.17 -17.64 10.15
N ASP A 86 -8.07 -18.24 9.73
CA ASP A 86 -6.82 -17.59 9.30
C ASP A 86 -6.98 -16.71 8.06
N GLY A 87 -7.84 -17.08 7.11
CA GLY A 87 -8.12 -16.29 5.91
C GLY A 87 -8.72 -14.92 6.25
N CYS A 88 -9.62 -14.87 7.24
CA CYS A 88 -10.20 -13.63 7.71
C CYS A 88 -9.17 -12.72 8.38
N LEU A 89 -8.25 -13.28 9.18
CA LEU A 89 -7.17 -12.51 9.80
C LEU A 89 -6.22 -11.94 8.74
N ALA A 90 -5.80 -12.77 7.78
CA ALA A 90 -4.90 -12.36 6.70
C ALA A 90 -5.51 -11.22 5.87
N GLU A 91 -6.79 -11.34 5.49
CA GLU A 91 -7.51 -10.30 4.75
C GLU A 91 -7.58 -8.98 5.53
N ARG A 92 -7.96 -9.04 6.80
CA ARG A 92 -8.02 -7.86 7.67
C ARG A 92 -6.65 -7.23 7.89
N ALA A 93 -5.60 -8.04 8.03
CA ALA A 93 -4.23 -7.57 8.17
C ALA A 93 -3.74 -6.88 6.88
N LEU A 94 -4.09 -7.40 5.71
CA LEU A 94 -3.80 -6.78 4.41
C LEU A 94 -4.49 -5.42 4.28
N MET A 95 -5.78 -5.34 4.65
CA MET A 95 -6.52 -4.07 4.62
C MET A 95 -5.90 -3.03 5.56
N LEU A 96 -5.52 -3.44 6.78
CA LEU A 96 -4.86 -2.55 7.74
C LEU A 96 -3.48 -2.11 7.26
N GLU A 97 -2.68 -3.00 6.64
CA GLU A 97 -1.40 -2.65 6.02
C GLU A 97 -1.58 -1.59 4.93
N ALA A 98 -2.54 -1.81 4.03
CA ALA A 98 -2.86 -0.86 2.96
C ALA A 98 -3.33 0.49 3.52
N LEU A 99 -4.15 0.48 4.57
CA LEU A 99 -4.63 1.68 5.23
C LEU A 99 -3.48 2.48 5.86
N LEU A 100 -2.60 1.82 6.61
CA LEU A 100 -1.42 2.45 7.21
C LEU A 100 -0.48 3.04 6.15
N GLU A 101 -0.27 2.35 5.04
CA GLU A 101 0.58 2.85 3.97
C GLU A 101 -0.07 4.04 3.24
N ASN A 102 -1.37 4.01 2.99
CA ASN A 102 -2.10 5.15 2.42
C ASN A 102 -2.05 6.38 3.34
N ILE A 103 -2.22 6.19 4.66
CA ILE A 103 -2.06 7.28 5.64
C ILE A 103 -0.64 7.84 5.57
N ARG A 104 0.39 7.00 5.48
CA ARG A 104 1.78 7.42 5.35
C ARG A 104 2.00 8.29 4.11
N VAL A 105 1.55 7.81 2.95
CA VAL A 105 1.70 8.53 1.68
C VAL A 105 0.99 9.88 1.74
N LEU A 106 -0.25 9.90 2.21
CA LEU A 106 -1.01 11.14 2.32
C LEU A 106 -0.41 12.10 3.35
N ALA A 107 -0.08 11.61 4.55
CA ALA A 107 0.43 12.47 5.61
C ALA A 107 1.86 12.95 5.37
N LEU A 108 2.76 12.13 4.82
CA LEU A 108 4.19 12.45 4.71
C LEU A 108 4.59 12.92 3.31
N ASP A 109 4.09 12.28 2.27
CA ASP A 109 4.52 12.58 0.91
C ASP A 109 3.61 13.62 0.25
N ALA A 110 2.30 13.45 0.30
CA ALA A 110 1.36 14.40 -0.28
C ALA A 110 1.31 15.73 0.47
N SER A 111 1.55 15.74 1.79
CA SER A 111 1.66 16.96 2.59
C SER A 111 2.72 17.94 2.06
N LYS A 112 3.83 17.41 1.54
CA LYS A 112 4.91 18.21 0.94
C LYS A 112 4.44 18.89 -0.35
N LEU A 113 3.61 18.23 -1.14
CA LEU A 113 3.07 18.76 -2.40
C LEU A 113 2.15 19.96 -2.18
N VAL A 114 1.40 19.95 -1.08
CA VAL A 114 0.43 21.00 -0.75
C VAL A 114 0.91 21.96 0.32
N CYS A 115 2.15 21.77 0.83
CA CYS A 115 2.75 22.59 1.89
C CYS A 115 1.92 22.63 3.18
N VAL A 116 1.23 21.56 3.52
CA VAL A 116 0.50 21.40 4.78
C VAL A 116 1.45 20.79 5.82
N PRO A 117 1.74 21.48 6.92
CA PRO A 117 2.62 20.93 7.96
C PRO A 117 1.94 19.79 8.71
N VAL A 118 2.66 18.68 8.87
CA VAL A 118 2.18 17.55 9.68
C VAL A 118 2.49 17.83 11.15
N GLN A 119 1.49 17.71 12.01
CA GLN A 119 1.64 17.93 13.44
C GLN A 119 2.47 16.80 14.07
N ALA A 120 3.37 17.14 15.01
CA ALA A 120 4.25 16.17 15.68
C ALA A 120 3.48 15.06 16.40
N ASP A 121 2.36 15.41 17.06
CA ASP A 121 1.52 14.45 17.77
C ASP A 121 0.89 13.44 16.82
N SER A 122 0.48 13.87 15.65
CA SER A 122 -0.09 12.99 14.62
C SER A 122 0.96 12.06 14.02
N LEU A 123 2.20 12.54 13.83
CA LEU A 123 3.32 11.68 13.44
C LEU A 123 3.63 10.63 14.52
N ALA A 124 3.60 11.02 15.78
CA ALA A 124 3.80 10.10 16.90
C ALA A 124 2.69 9.04 16.98
N ALA A 125 1.43 9.45 16.76
CA ALA A 125 0.29 8.54 16.72
C ALA A 125 0.41 7.55 15.54
N TYR A 126 0.78 8.02 14.35
CA TYR A 126 1.04 7.14 13.22
C TYR A 126 2.19 6.15 13.51
N ALA A 127 3.31 6.63 14.05
CA ALA A 127 4.44 5.77 14.39
C ALA A 127 4.05 4.69 15.42
N LYS A 128 3.21 5.04 16.41
CA LYS A 128 2.66 4.10 17.38
C LYS A 128 1.77 3.03 16.72
N ALA A 129 0.86 3.43 15.84
CA ALA A 129 0.01 2.50 15.09
C ALA A 129 0.85 1.56 14.22
N ARG A 130 1.83 2.09 13.50
CA ARG A 130 2.77 1.30 12.68
C ARG A 130 3.59 0.33 13.52
N ALA A 131 4.09 0.73 14.69
CA ALA A 131 4.80 -0.15 15.61
C ALA A 131 3.88 -1.25 16.16
N GLY A 132 2.61 -0.93 16.49
CA GLY A 132 1.60 -1.89 16.90
C GLY A 132 1.33 -2.97 15.84
N PHE A 133 1.31 -2.60 14.58
CA PHE A 133 1.12 -3.54 13.46
C PHE A 133 2.18 -4.64 13.41
N SER A 134 3.38 -4.41 13.95
CA SER A 134 4.41 -5.46 14.09
C SER A 134 3.95 -6.66 14.94
N GLY A 135 2.98 -6.46 15.83
CA GLY A 135 2.34 -7.54 16.59
C GLY A 135 1.53 -8.46 15.68
N VAL A 136 0.73 -7.89 14.78
CA VAL A 136 -0.05 -8.64 13.77
C VAL A 136 0.88 -9.46 12.88
N ILE A 137 1.97 -8.85 12.38
CA ILE A 137 2.96 -9.52 11.53
C ILE A 137 3.58 -10.72 12.25
N ARG A 138 3.97 -10.56 13.53
CA ARG A 138 4.53 -11.68 14.32
C ARG A 138 3.55 -12.82 14.49
N THR A 139 2.27 -12.54 14.68
CA THR A 139 1.25 -13.58 14.75
C THR A 139 1.13 -14.32 13.41
N LEU A 140 1.08 -13.59 12.28
CA LEU A 140 1.06 -14.21 10.95
C LEU A 140 2.32 -15.04 10.66
N GLN A 141 3.50 -14.61 11.13
CA GLN A 141 4.74 -15.39 11.01
C GLN A 141 4.69 -16.69 11.82
N GLY A 142 4.02 -16.69 12.96
CA GLY A 142 3.87 -17.86 13.85
C GLY A 142 2.89 -18.91 13.34
N PHE A 143 2.06 -18.59 12.35
CA PHE A 143 1.10 -19.55 11.80
C PHE A 143 1.80 -20.59 10.94
N ASN A 144 1.56 -21.86 11.25
CA ASN A 144 1.95 -22.96 10.37
C ASN A 144 0.75 -23.35 9.50
N LEU A 145 0.64 -22.68 8.36
CA LEU A 145 -0.47 -22.87 7.44
C LEU A 145 -0.45 -24.25 6.73
N VAL A 146 0.68 -24.95 6.73
CA VAL A 146 0.78 -26.30 6.17
C VAL A 146 0.16 -27.33 7.11
N THR A 147 0.32 -27.15 8.43
CA THR A 147 -0.22 -28.06 9.44
C THR A 147 -1.59 -27.66 9.97
N GLY A 148 -2.04 -26.44 9.68
CA GLY A 148 -3.29 -25.89 10.20
C GLY A 148 -3.29 -25.67 11.71
N GLN A 149 -2.12 -25.73 12.36
CA GLN A 149 -2.00 -25.46 13.78
C GLN A 149 -1.95 -23.96 14.04
N VAL A 150 -3.01 -23.44 14.60
CA VAL A 150 -3.15 -22.05 15.02
C VAL A 150 -3.39 -22.04 16.53
N ASP A 151 -2.65 -21.19 17.23
CA ASP A 151 -2.95 -20.86 18.61
C ASP A 151 -4.18 -19.95 18.63
N GLU A 152 -5.31 -20.47 19.13
CA GLU A 152 -6.60 -19.75 19.16
C GLU A 152 -6.51 -18.47 20.02
N ASP A 153 -5.74 -18.47 21.10
CA ASP A 153 -5.55 -17.28 21.93
C ASP A 153 -4.74 -16.22 21.20
N ALA A 154 -3.68 -16.62 20.49
CA ALA A 154 -2.89 -15.72 19.66
C ALA A 154 -3.72 -15.14 18.48
N LEU A 155 -4.58 -15.96 17.87
CA LEU A 155 -5.50 -15.53 16.83
C LEU A 155 -6.49 -14.48 17.34
N LEU A 156 -7.13 -14.73 18.48
CA LEU A 156 -8.07 -13.81 19.10
C LEU A 156 -7.40 -12.47 19.47
N GLU A 157 -6.20 -12.52 20.03
CA GLU A 157 -5.45 -11.30 20.37
C GLU A 157 -5.03 -10.52 19.11
N ALA A 158 -4.68 -11.20 18.01
CA ALA A 158 -4.40 -10.55 16.74
C ALA A 158 -5.63 -9.83 16.18
N HIS A 159 -6.82 -10.42 16.24
CA HIS A 159 -8.06 -9.76 15.86
C HIS A 159 -8.34 -8.52 16.70
N ARG A 160 -8.21 -8.62 18.03
CA ARG A 160 -8.36 -7.47 18.94
C ARG A 160 -7.36 -6.36 18.66
N LEU A 161 -6.12 -6.73 18.31
CA LEU A 161 -5.09 -5.77 17.96
C LEU A 161 -5.44 -5.05 16.64
N ILE A 162 -5.93 -5.77 15.63
CA ILE A 162 -6.40 -5.17 14.38
C ILE A 162 -7.55 -4.20 14.64
N ASP A 163 -8.54 -4.56 15.48
CA ASP A 163 -9.65 -3.66 15.81
C ASP A 163 -9.16 -2.36 16.45
N ARG A 164 -8.25 -2.45 17.42
CA ARG A 164 -7.65 -1.26 18.04
C ARG A 164 -6.89 -0.40 17.04
N LEU A 165 -6.07 -1.01 16.20
CA LEU A 165 -5.28 -0.28 15.19
C LEU A 165 -6.15 0.33 14.10
N THR A 166 -7.26 -0.30 13.74
CA THR A 166 -8.25 0.27 12.80
C THR A 166 -8.86 1.54 13.39
N ALA A 167 -9.29 1.50 14.64
CA ALA A 167 -9.81 2.69 15.32
C ALA A 167 -8.76 3.82 15.44
N ASP A 168 -7.49 3.47 15.73
CA ASP A 168 -6.39 4.45 15.72
C ASP A 168 -6.21 5.08 14.33
N CYS A 169 -6.32 4.28 13.26
CA CYS A 169 -6.24 4.76 11.88
C CYS A 169 -7.42 5.67 11.49
N GLU A 170 -8.64 5.37 11.93
CA GLU A 170 -9.81 6.25 11.73
C GLU A 170 -9.57 7.64 12.34
N GLY A 171 -9.02 7.68 13.57
CA GLY A 171 -8.61 8.93 14.21
C GLY A 171 -7.52 9.68 13.42
N LEU A 172 -6.56 8.97 12.84
CA LEU A 172 -5.53 9.55 11.98
C LEU A 172 -6.10 10.06 10.66
N LEU A 173 -7.02 9.33 10.02
CA LEU A 173 -7.72 9.80 8.83
C LEU A 173 -8.49 11.08 9.10
N ALA A 174 -9.24 11.13 10.21
CA ALA A 174 -9.99 12.30 10.60
C ALA A 174 -9.08 13.52 10.83
N SER A 175 -7.98 13.35 11.58
CA SER A 175 -7.15 14.47 11.99
C SER A 175 -6.12 14.91 10.95
N LEU A 176 -5.50 13.98 10.21
CA LEU A 176 -4.42 14.26 9.27
C LEU A 176 -4.89 14.43 7.84
N VAL A 177 -5.87 13.63 7.44
CA VAL A 177 -6.21 13.50 6.02
C VAL A 177 -7.43 14.33 5.68
N PHE A 178 -8.58 14.08 6.32
CA PHE A 178 -9.86 14.67 5.91
C PHE A 178 -10.27 15.93 6.68
N GLY A 179 -9.87 16.09 7.95
CA GLY A 179 -10.35 17.16 8.83
C GLY A 179 -11.78 16.93 9.34
N ILE A 180 -12.39 15.83 8.96
CA ILE A 180 -13.71 15.34 9.38
C ILE A 180 -13.61 13.82 9.55
N SER A 181 -14.61 13.18 10.15
CA SER A 181 -14.57 11.71 10.25
C SER A 181 -14.66 11.05 8.87
N PRO A 182 -14.08 9.84 8.69
CA PRO A 182 -14.17 9.10 7.44
C PRO A 182 -15.63 8.86 7.01
N GLU A 183 -16.54 8.59 7.94
CA GLU A 183 -17.96 8.39 7.69
C GLU A 183 -18.59 9.65 7.09
N ALA A 184 -18.36 10.82 7.74
CA ALA A 184 -18.86 12.09 7.25
C ALA A 184 -18.30 12.44 5.86
N PHE A 185 -17.06 12.04 5.56
CA PHE A 185 -16.47 12.20 4.23
C PHE A 185 -17.18 11.31 3.19
N LEU A 186 -17.44 10.05 3.53
CA LEU A 186 -18.10 9.08 2.65
C LEU A 186 -19.59 9.38 2.42
N GLU A 187 -20.24 10.10 3.34
CA GLU A 187 -21.64 10.55 3.19
C GLU A 187 -21.81 11.72 2.23
N MET A 188 -20.72 12.40 1.84
CA MET A 188 -20.79 13.46 0.84
C MET A 188 -21.04 12.87 -0.55
N THR A 189 -22.17 13.22 -1.17
CA THR A 189 -22.57 12.75 -2.50
C THR A 189 -22.66 13.88 -3.53
N GLU A 190 -22.81 15.11 -3.06
CA GLU A 190 -23.07 16.27 -3.91
C GLU A 190 -21.82 17.15 -4.09
N PRO A 191 -21.55 17.69 -5.29
CA PRO A 191 -20.40 18.56 -5.53
C PRO A 191 -20.32 19.76 -4.58
N VAL A 192 -21.47 20.31 -4.15
CA VAL A 192 -21.53 21.43 -3.22
C VAL A 192 -21.00 21.06 -1.83
N GLN A 193 -21.21 19.82 -1.39
CA GLN A 193 -20.70 19.33 -0.10
C GLN A 193 -19.18 19.22 -0.13
N TYR A 194 -18.60 18.67 -1.22
CA TYR A 194 -17.17 18.65 -1.43
C TYR A 194 -16.57 20.05 -1.49
N ALA A 195 -17.21 20.98 -2.20
CA ALA A 195 -16.76 22.37 -2.28
C ALA A 195 -16.74 23.05 -0.90
N ALA A 196 -17.77 22.85 -0.09
CA ALA A 196 -17.81 23.35 1.28
C ALA A 196 -16.71 22.71 2.14
N TRP A 197 -16.51 21.39 2.02
CA TRP A 197 -15.49 20.66 2.78
C TRP A 197 -14.08 21.15 2.48
N TYR A 198 -13.62 21.20 1.22
CA TYR A 198 -12.26 21.66 0.94
C TYR A 198 -12.11 23.18 1.12
N GLY A 199 -13.17 23.95 1.04
CA GLY A 199 -13.15 25.39 1.33
C GLY A 199 -12.97 25.72 2.81
N THR A 200 -13.45 24.85 3.71
CA THR A 200 -13.40 25.06 5.17
C THR A 200 -12.23 24.34 5.85
N ASN A 201 -11.76 23.23 5.27
CA ASN A 201 -10.75 22.35 5.88
C ASN A 201 -9.38 22.37 5.15
N ALA A 202 -9.00 23.45 4.51
CA ALA A 202 -7.76 23.55 3.74
C ALA A 202 -6.47 23.32 4.56
N SER A 203 -6.60 23.09 5.87
CA SER A 203 -5.50 22.73 6.78
C SER A 203 -5.14 21.23 6.78
N THR A 204 -5.96 20.37 6.16
CA THR A 204 -5.70 18.94 6.04
C THR A 204 -5.23 18.59 4.63
N VAL A 205 -4.54 17.47 4.51
CA VAL A 205 -3.85 17.12 3.24
C VAL A 205 -4.83 16.88 2.11
N ALA A 206 -5.89 16.11 2.33
CA ALA A 206 -6.85 15.79 1.28
C ALA A 206 -7.67 17.03 0.85
N SER A 207 -8.10 17.86 1.81
CA SER A 207 -8.83 19.08 1.48
C SER A 207 -7.94 20.11 0.77
N ALA A 208 -6.67 20.23 1.16
CA ALA A 208 -5.71 21.08 0.48
C ALA A 208 -5.40 20.61 -0.95
N LEU A 209 -5.30 19.28 -1.17
CA LEU A 209 -5.20 18.69 -2.51
C LEU A 209 -6.44 19.02 -3.35
N ALA A 210 -7.64 18.76 -2.80
CA ALA A 210 -8.89 19.05 -3.48
C ALA A 210 -9.01 20.54 -3.84
N TYR A 211 -8.70 21.43 -2.89
CA TYR A 211 -8.71 22.89 -3.12
C TYR A 211 -7.73 23.31 -4.20
N ARG A 212 -6.53 22.74 -4.21
CA ARG A 212 -5.48 23.09 -5.18
C ARG A 212 -5.81 22.64 -6.60
N TYR A 213 -6.44 21.49 -6.72
CA TYR A 213 -6.64 20.83 -8.01
C TYR A 213 -8.06 20.83 -8.54
N HIS A 214 -9.04 21.38 -7.79
CA HIS A 214 -10.47 21.40 -8.19
C HIS A 214 -10.73 22.09 -9.55
N ALA A 215 -9.87 23.03 -9.94
CA ALA A 215 -10.01 23.77 -11.20
C ALA A 215 -9.34 23.07 -12.40
N LEU A 216 -8.63 21.96 -12.18
CA LEU A 216 -8.02 21.23 -13.29
C LEU A 216 -9.10 20.48 -14.10
N PRO A 217 -8.93 20.39 -15.44
CA PRO A 217 -9.82 19.58 -16.27
C PRO A 217 -9.90 18.13 -15.78
N ALA A 218 -11.06 17.51 -15.84
CA ALA A 218 -11.26 16.12 -15.40
C ALA A 218 -10.34 15.12 -16.13
N ALA A 219 -9.92 15.44 -17.37
CA ALA A 219 -8.96 14.64 -18.14
C ALA A 219 -7.49 14.92 -17.79
N PHE A 220 -7.21 15.83 -16.84
CA PHE A 220 -5.82 16.13 -16.47
C PHE A 220 -5.16 14.89 -15.84
N GLY A 221 -4.08 14.43 -16.44
CA GLY A 221 -3.39 13.21 -16.02
C GLY A 221 -4.07 11.90 -16.43
N ALA A 222 -5.19 11.95 -17.13
CA ALA A 222 -5.79 10.76 -17.70
C ALA A 222 -4.88 10.20 -18.82
N LEU A 223 -4.56 8.92 -18.69
CA LEU A 223 -3.85 8.16 -19.73
C LEU A 223 -4.84 7.18 -20.35
N ASP A 224 -4.79 7.09 -21.67
CA ASP A 224 -5.54 6.08 -22.43
C ASP A 224 -4.80 4.74 -22.29
N CYS A 225 -4.84 4.18 -21.09
CA CYS A 225 -4.23 2.88 -20.82
C CYS A 225 -5.28 1.78 -21.06
N PRO A 226 -4.93 0.72 -21.78
CA PRO A 226 -5.80 -0.46 -21.82
C PRO A 226 -6.03 -0.97 -20.39
N PRO A 227 -7.23 -1.49 -20.09
CA PRO A 227 -7.49 -2.06 -18.77
C PRO A 227 -6.46 -3.14 -18.46
N VAL A 228 -6.00 -3.17 -17.22
CA VAL A 228 -5.14 -4.27 -16.77
C VAL A 228 -5.97 -5.56 -16.81
N PRO A 229 -5.53 -6.59 -17.53
CA PRO A 229 -6.26 -7.86 -17.56
C PRO A 229 -6.47 -8.38 -16.15
N GLN A 230 -7.66 -8.90 -15.88
CA GLN A 230 -7.94 -9.52 -14.58
C GLN A 230 -7.14 -10.82 -14.43
N PRO A 231 -6.68 -11.18 -13.22
CA PRO A 231 -5.85 -12.38 -13.02
C PRO A 231 -6.45 -13.68 -13.56
N HIS A 232 -7.77 -13.79 -13.65
CA HIS A 232 -8.46 -14.96 -14.21
C HIS A 232 -8.58 -14.95 -15.75
N GLU A 233 -8.25 -13.83 -16.40
CA GLU A 233 -8.20 -13.67 -17.85
C GLU A 233 -6.81 -13.98 -18.42
N LEU A 234 -5.84 -14.25 -17.53
CA LEU A 234 -4.44 -14.45 -17.89
C LEU A 234 -4.08 -15.92 -17.66
N ASP A 235 -3.71 -16.60 -18.72
CA ASP A 235 -2.93 -17.82 -18.56
C ASP A 235 -1.57 -17.44 -17.98
N PHE A 236 -1.18 -18.00 -16.83
CA PHE A 236 -0.03 -17.54 -16.02
C PHE A 236 1.31 -17.48 -16.81
N PRO A 237 1.59 -18.33 -17.81
CA PRO A 237 2.74 -18.20 -18.69
C PRO A 237 2.71 -16.91 -19.53
N ASP A 238 1.54 -16.56 -20.07
CA ASP A 238 1.37 -15.38 -20.92
C ASP A 238 1.48 -14.08 -20.13
N PHE A 239 1.06 -14.06 -18.86
CA PHE A 239 1.19 -12.90 -17.99
C PHE A 239 2.66 -12.54 -17.71
N ALA A 240 3.50 -13.51 -17.45
CA ALA A 240 4.92 -13.29 -17.20
C ALA A 240 5.60 -12.72 -18.45
N ASP A 241 5.27 -13.24 -19.63
CA ASP A 241 5.82 -12.77 -20.91
C ASP A 241 5.27 -11.40 -21.29
N GLU A 242 4.00 -11.13 -21.11
CA GLU A 242 3.39 -9.83 -21.39
C GLU A 242 3.89 -8.73 -20.44
N MET A 243 4.02 -9.04 -19.14
CA MET A 243 4.67 -8.14 -18.17
C MET A 243 6.12 -7.87 -18.54
N TYR A 244 6.86 -8.89 -18.97
CA TYR A 244 8.26 -8.74 -19.39
C TYR A 244 8.40 -7.89 -20.66
N HIS A 245 7.47 -8.00 -21.61
CA HIS A 245 7.44 -7.19 -22.81
C HIS A 245 6.98 -5.73 -22.57
N ARG A 246 6.12 -5.49 -21.58
CA ARG A 246 5.67 -4.13 -21.22
C ARG A 246 6.70 -3.36 -20.37
N LEU A 247 7.64 -4.06 -19.72
CA LEU A 247 8.71 -3.46 -18.92
C LEU A 247 10.02 -3.25 -19.69
N ARG A 248 10.08 -3.66 -20.96
CA ARG A 248 11.16 -3.37 -21.91
C ARG A 248 10.82 -2.17 -22.78
#